data_fbc085a392947baebecdc3858b7fcdfd
#
_entry.id   fbc085a392947baebecdc3858b7fcdfd
#
_cell.length_a   1.000
_cell.length_b   1.000
_cell.length_c   1.000
_cell.angle_alpha   90.00
_cell.angle_beta   90.00
_cell.angle_gamma   90.00
#
_symmetry.space_group_name_H-M   'P 1'
#
loop_
_entity.id
_entity.type
_entity.pdbx_description
1 polymer ?
#
loop_
_entity_poly.entity_id
_entity_poly.type
_entity_poly.pdbx_seq_one_letter_code
_entity_poly.pdbx_strand_id
1 'polypeptide(L)'
;IAMMTSLARHIPQAFNTLKNGKWDRKSYVGVELKNKTLGVVGFGRIGVEVAYRAKGSRMNVMAYDPFLSEERAQELGVTKATVEEICQQAEFITVHTPLLPETRNLINKEKFAMMKDGVRIINCARGGIINEDDLYDAIVEGKVAGAALDVFVEEPATDHKLLTLPQVIATPHLGASTVEAQESVAVDVSNDIIKFFKTGTVTNPVNMPSIPKEKLAEVEPFFALAEKLGKFLIQVSKGAIKELNISYAGEVANYDVRPLTANAIKGLLSTNHGT
;
A
#
# COMPACT_ATOMS: atom_id res chain seq x y z
N ILE A 1 4.06 9.96 -8.31
CA ILE A 1 5.15 10.84 -8.82
C ILE A 1 4.57 12.13 -9.36
N ALA A 2 3.63 12.12 -10.33
CA ALA A 2 3.05 13.34 -10.90
C ALA A 2 2.49 14.28 -9.81
N MET A 3 1.73 13.75 -8.85
CA MET A 3 1.20 14.49 -7.70
C MET A 3 2.31 15.13 -6.86
N MET A 4 3.38 14.39 -6.56
CA MET A 4 4.53 14.88 -5.79
C MET A 4 5.24 16.05 -6.53
N THR A 5 5.50 15.90 -7.82
CA THR A 5 6.14 16.95 -8.62
C THR A 5 5.27 18.18 -8.80
N SER A 6 3.97 17.98 -9.00
CA SER A 6 2.97 19.06 -9.09
C SER A 6 2.86 19.84 -7.78
N LEU A 7 2.87 19.14 -6.65
CA LEU A 7 2.84 19.72 -5.31
C LEU A 7 4.12 20.53 -5.01
N ALA A 8 5.29 19.97 -5.36
CA ALA A 8 6.57 20.66 -5.18
C ALA A 8 6.68 21.99 -5.96
N ARG A 9 5.98 22.12 -7.08
CA ARG A 9 6.11 23.24 -8.02
C ARG A 9 4.83 24.03 -8.23
N HIS A 10 3.77 23.78 -7.46
CA HIS A 10 2.47 24.47 -7.54
C HIS A 10 1.86 24.46 -8.94
N ILE A 11 2.05 23.38 -9.70
CA ILE A 11 1.69 23.33 -11.13
C ILE A 11 0.20 23.61 -11.38
N PRO A 12 -0.77 22.96 -10.71
CA PRO A 12 -2.19 23.21 -10.96
C PRO A 12 -2.61 24.66 -10.65
N GLN A 13 -2.12 25.20 -9.55
CA GLN A 13 -2.44 26.55 -9.12
C GLN A 13 -1.86 27.60 -10.08
N ALA A 14 -0.58 27.44 -10.44
CA ALA A 14 0.10 28.33 -11.40
C ALA A 14 -0.57 28.27 -12.79
N PHE A 15 -0.92 27.07 -13.25
CA PHE A 15 -1.66 26.86 -14.49
C PHE A 15 -3.01 27.59 -14.49
N ASN A 16 -3.81 27.38 -13.45
CA ASN A 16 -5.12 28.04 -13.34
C ASN A 16 -4.98 29.56 -13.30
N THR A 17 -4.01 30.09 -12.56
CA THR A 17 -3.76 31.54 -12.47
C THR A 17 -3.41 32.14 -13.84
N LEU A 18 -2.53 31.47 -14.59
CA LEU A 18 -2.16 31.91 -15.93
C LEU A 18 -3.32 31.81 -16.93
N LYS A 19 -4.11 30.72 -16.86
CA LYS A 19 -5.34 30.56 -17.68
C LYS A 19 -6.36 31.65 -17.42
N ASN A 20 -6.40 32.19 -16.19
CA ASN A 20 -7.25 33.33 -15.80
C ASN A 20 -6.60 34.68 -16.09
N GLY A 21 -5.57 34.76 -16.94
CA GLY A 21 -4.95 35.97 -17.43
C GLY A 21 -3.99 36.66 -16.46
N LYS A 22 -3.56 36.01 -15.38
CA LYS A 22 -2.64 36.59 -14.40
C LYS A 22 -1.24 36.00 -14.55
N TRP A 23 -0.24 36.87 -14.74
CA TRP A 23 1.17 36.50 -14.76
C TRP A 23 1.78 36.66 -13.36
N ASP A 24 1.68 35.60 -12.52
CA ASP A 24 2.17 35.61 -11.16
C ASP A 24 3.31 34.60 -10.97
N ARG A 25 4.55 35.10 -10.86
CA ARG A 25 5.74 34.27 -10.60
C ARG A 25 6.08 34.20 -9.12
N LYS A 26 5.68 35.20 -8.33
CA LYS A 26 6.15 35.35 -6.95
C LYS A 26 5.40 34.39 -6.00
N SER A 27 4.12 34.17 -6.24
CA SER A 27 3.28 33.32 -5.38
C SER A 27 3.55 31.82 -5.54
N TYR A 28 4.26 31.42 -6.62
CA TYR A 28 4.51 30.01 -6.95
C TYR A 28 5.98 29.61 -6.86
N VAL A 29 6.69 30.16 -5.86
CA VAL A 29 8.04 29.70 -5.54
C VAL A 29 7.95 28.34 -4.88
N GLY A 30 8.33 27.28 -5.61
CA GLY A 30 8.29 25.90 -5.16
C GLY A 30 9.60 25.44 -4.54
N VAL A 31 9.71 24.12 -4.40
CA VAL A 31 10.91 23.43 -3.90
C VAL A 31 11.42 22.45 -4.95
N GLU A 32 12.72 22.17 -4.90
CA GLU A 32 13.33 21.10 -5.70
C GLU A 32 13.22 19.76 -4.96
N LEU A 33 13.17 18.66 -5.69
CA LEU A 33 13.17 17.30 -5.12
C LEU A 33 14.57 16.82 -4.76
N LYS A 34 15.60 17.33 -5.48
CA LYS A 34 16.99 16.94 -5.25
C LYS A 34 17.40 17.13 -3.79
N ASN A 35 18.03 16.10 -3.21
CA ASN A 35 18.52 16.05 -1.85
C ASN A 35 17.41 16.14 -0.76
N LYS A 36 16.14 16.11 -1.14
CA LYS A 36 15.02 15.99 -0.22
C LYS A 36 14.80 14.51 0.16
N THR A 37 14.28 14.29 1.34
CA THR A 37 13.93 12.95 1.82
C THR A 37 12.47 12.66 1.53
N LEU A 38 12.22 11.54 0.83
CA LEU A 38 10.90 10.97 0.64
C LEU A 38 10.71 9.82 1.62
N GLY A 39 9.70 9.91 2.47
CA GLY A 39 9.21 8.80 3.26
C GLY A 39 8.15 8.02 2.49
N VAL A 40 8.35 6.71 2.34
CA VAL A 40 7.41 5.80 1.69
C VAL A 40 6.84 4.86 2.75
N VAL A 41 5.56 5.03 3.07
CA VAL A 41 4.84 4.20 4.06
C VAL A 41 4.03 3.14 3.32
N GLY A 42 4.47 1.89 3.40
CA GLY A 42 4.02 0.78 2.56
C GLY A 42 4.97 0.56 1.38
N PHE A 43 5.82 -0.47 1.48
CA PHE A 43 6.88 -0.71 0.51
C PHE A 43 6.63 -1.97 -0.33
N GLY A 44 5.36 -2.15 -0.73
CA GLY A 44 4.91 -3.15 -1.69
C GLY A 44 5.26 -2.76 -3.14
N ARG A 45 4.59 -3.38 -4.11
CA ARG A 45 4.84 -3.16 -5.55
C ARG A 45 4.87 -1.68 -5.94
N ILE A 46 3.87 -0.90 -5.51
CA ILE A 46 3.78 0.53 -5.87
C ILE A 46 4.82 1.37 -5.13
N GLY A 47 5.03 1.12 -3.82
CA GLY A 47 6.04 1.83 -3.02
C GLY A 47 7.44 1.70 -3.60
N VAL A 48 7.84 0.51 -4.05
CA VAL A 48 9.13 0.25 -4.71
C VAL A 48 9.25 1.05 -6.01
N GLU A 49 8.21 1.07 -6.86
CA GLU A 49 8.19 1.83 -8.11
C GLU A 49 8.28 3.35 -7.89
N VAL A 50 7.65 3.85 -6.83
CA VAL A 50 7.75 5.25 -6.43
C VAL A 50 9.16 5.58 -5.95
N ALA A 51 9.74 4.73 -5.09
CA ALA A 51 11.11 4.90 -4.60
C ALA A 51 12.13 4.93 -5.74
N TYR A 52 12.03 4.01 -6.69
CA TYR A 52 12.90 3.97 -7.87
C TYR A 52 12.88 5.30 -8.64
N ARG A 53 11.71 5.85 -8.91
CA ARG A 53 11.54 7.12 -9.62
C ARG A 53 11.99 8.33 -8.80
N ALA A 54 11.77 8.30 -7.49
CA ALA A 54 12.24 9.34 -6.58
C ALA A 54 13.77 9.40 -6.53
N LYS A 55 14.44 8.25 -6.52
CA LYS A 55 15.91 8.15 -6.64
C LYS A 55 16.41 8.74 -7.97
N GLY A 56 15.68 8.51 -9.09
CA GLY A 56 15.95 9.17 -10.36
C GLY A 56 15.90 10.70 -10.28
N SER A 57 15.09 11.25 -9.39
CA SER A 57 15.03 12.67 -9.06
C SER A 57 16.06 13.09 -7.99
N ARG A 58 17.01 12.22 -7.66
CA ARG A 58 18.06 12.42 -6.65
C ARG A 58 17.53 12.72 -5.24
N MET A 59 16.38 12.12 -4.88
CA MET A 59 15.86 12.13 -3.51
C MET A 59 16.54 11.04 -2.67
N ASN A 60 16.64 11.28 -1.37
CA ASN A 60 16.88 10.24 -0.39
C ASN A 60 15.55 9.54 -0.10
N VAL A 61 15.54 8.22 0.02
CA VAL A 61 14.30 7.47 0.28
C VAL A 61 14.41 6.69 1.58
N MET A 62 13.46 6.93 2.47
CA MET A 62 13.20 6.12 3.67
C MET A 62 11.93 5.31 3.43
N ALA A 63 11.92 4.05 3.83
CA ALA A 63 10.81 3.15 3.57
C ALA A 63 10.39 2.39 4.84
N TYR A 64 9.08 2.31 5.04
CA TYR A 64 8.44 1.47 6.04
C TYR A 64 7.56 0.41 5.38
N ASP A 65 7.77 -0.83 5.77
CA ASP A 65 6.85 -1.93 5.52
C ASP A 65 7.13 -3.02 6.56
N PRO A 66 6.12 -3.65 7.17
CA PRO A 66 6.34 -4.70 8.17
C PRO A 66 7.12 -5.91 7.63
N PHE A 67 7.13 -6.10 6.30
CA PHE A 67 7.80 -7.21 5.63
C PHE A 67 9.12 -6.82 4.95
N LEU A 68 9.56 -5.56 5.06
CA LEU A 68 10.81 -5.10 4.48
C LEU A 68 11.99 -5.55 5.35
N SER A 69 12.87 -6.40 4.83
CA SER A 69 14.13 -6.74 5.49
C SER A 69 15.21 -5.68 5.26
N GLU A 70 16.24 -5.66 6.10
CA GLU A 70 17.39 -4.75 5.95
C GLU A 70 18.15 -5.03 4.64
N GLU A 71 18.33 -6.30 4.30
CA GLU A 71 19.02 -6.74 3.08
C GLU A 71 18.26 -6.22 1.85
N ARG A 72 16.93 -6.36 1.86
CA ARG A 72 16.10 -5.89 0.74
C ARG A 72 16.10 -4.38 0.61
N ALA A 73 16.11 -3.64 1.71
CA ALA A 73 16.24 -2.19 1.70
C ALA A 73 17.58 -1.75 1.10
N GLN A 74 18.68 -2.41 1.49
CA GLN A 74 20.00 -2.14 0.94
C GLN A 74 20.10 -2.43 -0.56
N GLU A 75 19.57 -3.56 -1.03
CA GLU A 75 19.52 -3.91 -2.46
C GLU A 75 18.79 -2.84 -3.28
N LEU A 76 17.69 -2.33 -2.75
CA LEU A 76 16.88 -1.28 -3.40
C LEU A 76 17.48 0.12 -3.19
N GLY A 77 18.51 0.24 -2.36
CA GLY A 77 19.20 1.49 -2.05
C GLY A 77 18.26 2.50 -1.38
N VAL A 78 17.50 2.04 -0.41
CA VAL A 78 16.64 2.84 0.47
C VAL A 78 16.99 2.59 1.92
N THR A 79 16.65 3.52 2.80
CA THR A 79 16.83 3.36 4.26
C THR A 79 15.56 2.78 4.84
N LYS A 80 15.62 1.60 5.46
CA LYS A 80 14.52 1.07 6.25
C LYS A 80 14.31 1.95 7.49
N ALA A 81 13.05 2.24 7.81
CA ALA A 81 12.71 3.12 8.93
C ALA A 81 11.35 2.76 9.51
N THR A 82 11.07 3.21 10.71
CA THR A 82 9.72 3.21 11.29
C THR A 82 8.88 4.36 10.72
N VAL A 83 7.57 4.32 10.93
CA VAL A 83 6.68 5.42 10.53
C VAL A 83 7.06 6.71 11.27
N GLU A 84 7.43 6.61 12.54
CA GLU A 84 7.86 7.74 13.36
C GLU A 84 9.14 8.39 12.84
N GLU A 85 10.14 7.59 12.48
CA GLU A 85 11.41 8.09 11.90
C GLU A 85 11.14 8.77 10.55
N ILE A 86 10.25 8.21 9.72
CA ILE A 86 9.80 8.85 8.47
C ILE A 86 9.16 10.20 8.77
N CYS A 87 8.24 10.27 9.73
CA CYS A 87 7.60 11.53 10.12
C CYS A 87 8.62 12.58 10.55
N GLN A 88 9.62 12.19 11.35
CA GLN A 88 10.63 13.13 11.86
C GLN A 88 11.62 13.63 10.81
N GLN A 89 11.89 12.83 9.77
CA GLN A 89 13.02 13.09 8.86
C GLN A 89 12.61 13.46 7.42
N ALA A 90 11.43 13.07 6.97
CA ALA A 90 11.02 13.28 5.59
C ALA A 90 10.48 14.70 5.34
N GLU A 91 10.78 15.24 4.16
CA GLU A 91 10.16 16.47 3.62
C GLU A 91 8.94 16.16 2.73
N PHE A 92 8.86 14.95 2.22
CA PHE A 92 7.72 14.43 1.48
C PHE A 92 7.36 13.06 2.07
N ILE A 93 6.07 12.81 2.27
CA ILE A 93 5.59 11.50 2.74
C ILE A 93 4.50 11.01 1.80
N THR A 94 4.64 9.78 1.33
CA THR A 94 3.65 9.12 0.49
C THR A 94 3.24 7.78 1.10
N VAL A 95 1.95 7.48 1.08
CA VAL A 95 1.40 6.25 1.66
C VAL A 95 0.98 5.28 0.55
N HIS A 96 1.31 4.00 0.73
CA HIS A 96 1.04 2.91 -0.21
C HIS A 96 0.61 1.63 0.48
N THR A 97 0.00 1.75 1.66
CA THR A 97 -0.57 0.63 2.41
C THR A 97 -2.01 0.33 1.96
N PRO A 98 -2.50 -0.91 2.11
CA PRO A 98 -3.95 -1.15 2.07
C PRO A 98 -4.63 -0.47 3.27
N LEU A 99 -5.93 -0.21 3.15
CA LEU A 99 -6.74 0.24 4.29
C LEU A 99 -7.16 -0.99 5.11
N LEU A 100 -6.56 -1.14 6.27
CA LEU A 100 -6.82 -2.20 7.26
C LEU A 100 -7.13 -1.54 8.61
N PRO A 101 -7.62 -2.27 9.62
CA PRO A 101 -7.79 -1.72 10.96
C PRO A 101 -6.51 -1.06 11.49
N GLU A 102 -5.34 -1.67 11.24
CA GLU A 102 -4.02 -1.22 11.71
C GLU A 102 -3.46 -0.03 10.92
N THR A 103 -3.93 0.19 9.70
CA THR A 103 -3.50 1.31 8.84
C THR A 103 -4.51 2.43 8.75
N ARG A 104 -5.68 2.27 9.35
CA ARG A 104 -6.68 3.34 9.46
C ARG A 104 -6.15 4.46 10.35
N ASN A 105 -6.18 5.68 9.84
CA ASN A 105 -5.64 6.87 10.50
C ASN A 105 -4.18 6.67 10.98
N LEU A 106 -3.40 5.92 10.19
CA LEU A 106 -2.00 5.69 10.46
C LEU A 106 -1.22 7.02 10.55
N ILE A 107 -1.58 7.97 9.69
CA ILE A 107 -1.12 9.35 9.76
C ILE A 107 -2.24 10.18 10.37
N ASN A 108 -2.04 10.61 11.60
CA ASN A 108 -2.98 11.33 12.43
C ASN A 108 -2.34 12.56 13.08
N LYS A 109 -3.04 13.25 13.94
CA LYS A 109 -2.57 14.45 14.63
C LYS A 109 -1.24 14.26 15.34
N GLU A 110 -1.03 13.13 16.02
CA GLU A 110 0.21 12.83 16.72
C GLU A 110 1.39 12.72 15.74
N LYS A 111 1.17 12.05 14.60
CA LYS A 111 2.18 11.92 13.54
C LYS A 111 2.47 13.27 12.88
N PHE A 112 1.46 14.08 12.60
CA PHE A 112 1.67 15.42 12.08
C PHE A 112 2.50 16.30 13.03
N ALA A 113 2.28 16.20 14.33
CA ALA A 113 3.07 16.94 15.33
C ALA A 113 4.58 16.58 15.29
N MET A 114 4.91 15.32 14.95
CA MET A 114 6.31 14.85 14.83
C MET A 114 6.99 15.29 13.53
N MET A 115 6.23 15.68 12.51
CA MET A 115 6.78 15.98 11.18
C MET A 115 7.60 17.26 11.16
N LYS A 116 8.44 17.39 10.15
CA LYS A 116 9.10 18.65 9.86
C LYS A 116 8.08 19.71 9.45
N ASP A 117 8.34 20.96 9.83
CA ASP A 117 7.55 22.09 9.33
C ASP A 117 7.71 22.20 7.81
N GLY A 118 6.59 22.38 7.12
CA GLY A 118 6.57 22.46 5.67
C GLY A 118 6.62 21.12 4.94
N VAL A 119 6.37 19.99 5.63
CA VAL A 119 6.24 18.67 5.03
C VAL A 119 5.12 18.65 3.97
N ARG A 120 5.24 17.79 2.98
CA ARG A 120 4.25 17.56 1.92
C ARG A 120 3.75 16.14 1.95
N ILE A 121 2.44 15.98 1.88
CA ILE A 121 1.75 14.70 2.06
C ILE A 121 1.13 14.25 0.75
N ILE A 122 1.31 12.98 0.39
CA ILE A 122 0.73 12.40 -0.82
C ILE A 122 -0.05 11.13 -0.46
N ASN A 123 -1.29 11.05 -0.91
CA ASN A 123 -2.10 9.83 -0.81
C ASN A 123 -2.76 9.49 -2.15
N CYS A 124 -2.24 8.47 -2.80
CA CYS A 124 -2.83 7.85 -3.99
C CYS A 124 -3.09 6.34 -3.73
N ALA A 125 -3.29 5.96 -2.46
CA ALA A 125 -3.52 4.56 -2.07
C ALA A 125 -4.99 4.32 -1.72
N ARG A 126 -5.41 4.74 -0.53
CA ARG A 126 -6.81 4.63 -0.06
C ARG A 126 -7.13 5.80 0.88
N GLY A 127 -8.37 6.28 0.81
CA GLY A 127 -8.91 7.18 1.84
C GLY A 127 -8.89 6.51 3.22
N GLY A 128 -8.76 7.30 4.27
CA GLY A 128 -8.76 6.82 5.65
C GLY A 128 -7.42 6.25 6.17
N ILE A 129 -6.36 6.19 5.35
CA ILE A 129 -4.99 5.92 5.83
C ILE A 129 -4.44 7.17 6.53
N ILE A 130 -4.72 8.32 5.97
CA ILE A 130 -4.43 9.63 6.55
C ILE A 130 -5.74 10.14 7.13
N ASN A 131 -5.72 10.61 8.37
CA ASN A 131 -6.89 11.28 8.95
C ASN A 131 -7.09 12.62 8.25
N GLU A 132 -8.22 12.80 7.58
CA GLU A 132 -8.50 13.94 6.72
C GLU A 132 -8.79 15.22 7.53
N ASP A 133 -9.37 15.08 8.74
CA ASP A 133 -9.60 16.18 9.64
C ASP A 133 -8.29 16.73 10.22
N ASP A 134 -7.45 15.83 10.70
CA ASP A 134 -6.12 16.17 11.23
C ASP A 134 -5.21 16.77 10.14
N LEU A 135 -5.32 16.27 8.90
CA LEU A 135 -4.59 16.83 7.76
C LEU A 135 -5.05 18.25 7.45
N TYR A 136 -6.36 18.51 7.48
CA TYR A 136 -6.91 19.84 7.29
C TYR A 136 -6.35 20.82 8.33
N ASP A 137 -6.40 20.44 9.61
CA ASP A 137 -5.88 21.27 10.69
C ASP A 137 -4.37 21.52 10.53
N ALA A 138 -3.58 20.48 10.22
CA ALA A 138 -2.15 20.60 10.03
C ALA A 138 -1.76 21.52 8.84
N ILE A 139 -2.58 21.58 7.79
CA ILE A 139 -2.39 22.51 6.67
C ILE A 139 -2.74 23.94 7.10
N VAL A 140 -3.87 24.15 7.79
CA VAL A 140 -4.32 25.46 8.27
C VAL A 140 -3.34 26.04 9.27
N GLU A 141 -2.78 25.23 10.16
CA GLU A 141 -1.75 25.62 11.13
C GLU A 141 -0.38 25.87 10.49
N GLY A 142 -0.19 25.53 9.19
CA GLY A 142 1.06 25.71 8.46
C GLY A 142 2.12 24.64 8.71
N LYS A 143 1.80 23.60 9.47
CA LYS A 143 2.68 22.44 9.70
C LYS A 143 2.93 21.67 8.41
N VAL A 144 1.87 21.43 7.64
CA VAL A 144 1.89 20.80 6.32
C VAL A 144 1.82 21.87 5.24
N ALA A 145 2.87 21.98 4.41
CA ALA A 145 2.92 22.98 3.33
C ALA A 145 1.95 22.69 2.17
N GLY A 146 1.48 21.46 2.08
CA GLY A 146 0.47 21.08 1.10
C GLY A 146 0.27 19.57 1.03
N ALA A 147 -0.85 19.17 0.45
CA ALA A 147 -1.22 17.79 0.25
C ALA A 147 -1.65 17.51 -1.20
N ALA A 148 -1.39 16.29 -1.65
CA ALA A 148 -1.82 15.80 -2.97
C ALA A 148 -2.60 14.50 -2.78
N LEU A 149 -3.90 14.54 -3.05
CA LEU A 149 -4.84 13.48 -2.73
C LEU A 149 -5.54 12.98 -4.00
N ASP A 150 -5.45 11.69 -4.26
CA ASP A 150 -6.19 11.02 -5.34
C ASP A 150 -7.37 10.21 -4.80
N VAL A 151 -7.44 10.05 -3.47
CA VAL A 151 -8.41 9.21 -2.77
C VAL A 151 -8.92 9.89 -1.51
N PHE A 152 -10.16 9.58 -1.12
CA PHE A 152 -10.85 10.11 0.04
C PHE A 152 -11.59 9.02 0.81
N VAL A 153 -11.95 9.30 2.08
CA VAL A 153 -12.76 8.37 2.90
C VAL A 153 -14.13 8.16 2.26
N GLU A 154 -14.73 9.26 1.78
CA GLU A 154 -16.00 9.21 1.04
C GLU A 154 -15.77 9.69 -0.39
N GLU A 155 -16.13 8.85 -1.35
CA GLU A 155 -16.05 9.14 -2.78
C GLU A 155 -17.44 8.98 -3.44
N PRO A 156 -17.87 9.94 -4.28
CA PRO A 156 -17.17 11.13 -4.78
C PRO A 156 -17.05 12.26 -3.74
N ALA A 157 -15.87 12.88 -3.65
CA ALA A 157 -15.53 13.88 -2.64
C ALA A 157 -15.72 15.33 -3.15
N THR A 158 -16.86 15.66 -3.75
CA THR A 158 -17.09 16.96 -4.44
C THR A 158 -17.15 18.17 -3.48
N ASP A 159 -17.61 17.96 -2.25
CA ASP A 159 -17.82 19.03 -1.26
C ASP A 159 -16.86 18.92 -0.05
N HIS A 160 -15.74 18.22 -0.24
CA HIS A 160 -14.81 17.95 0.84
C HIS A 160 -14.03 19.20 1.27
N LYS A 161 -13.92 19.45 2.59
CA LYS A 161 -13.26 20.66 3.14
C LYS A 161 -11.81 20.83 2.69
N LEU A 162 -11.04 19.75 2.48
CA LEU A 162 -9.68 19.82 1.97
C LEU A 162 -9.60 20.48 0.59
N LEU A 163 -10.64 20.35 -0.25
CA LEU A 163 -10.68 20.96 -1.59
C LEU A 163 -10.79 22.49 -1.54
N THR A 164 -11.17 23.08 -0.40
CA THR A 164 -11.22 24.55 -0.24
C THR A 164 -9.84 25.16 0.00
N LEU A 165 -8.83 24.34 0.34
CA LEU A 165 -7.49 24.80 0.66
C LEU A 165 -6.63 24.92 -0.61
N PRO A 166 -6.05 26.12 -0.88
CA PRO A 166 -5.21 26.32 -2.07
C PRO A 166 -3.91 25.48 -2.06
N GLN A 167 -3.50 24.96 -0.90
CA GLN A 167 -2.35 24.08 -0.75
C GLN A 167 -2.64 22.63 -1.13
N VAL A 168 -3.91 22.28 -1.39
CA VAL A 168 -4.32 20.90 -1.74
C VAL A 168 -4.46 20.75 -3.25
N ILE A 169 -3.87 19.69 -3.76
CA ILE A 169 -4.07 19.19 -5.12
C ILE A 169 -4.90 17.92 -5.00
N ALA A 170 -5.99 17.82 -5.75
CA ALA A 170 -6.86 16.66 -5.73
C ALA A 170 -7.17 16.15 -7.13
N THR A 171 -7.33 14.84 -7.26
CA THR A 171 -7.76 14.15 -8.48
C THR A 171 -8.83 13.11 -8.13
N PRO A 172 -9.77 12.81 -9.06
CA PRO A 172 -10.90 11.92 -8.78
C PRO A 172 -10.53 10.44 -8.97
N HIS A 173 -9.63 9.93 -8.12
CA HIS A 173 -9.19 8.52 -8.06
C HIS A 173 -8.65 8.02 -9.41
N LEU A 174 -7.64 8.70 -9.94
CA LEU A 174 -7.04 8.44 -11.25
C LEU A 174 -5.81 7.51 -11.22
N GLY A 175 -5.44 6.97 -10.07
CA GLY A 175 -4.19 6.22 -9.89
C GLY A 175 -3.97 5.09 -10.90
N ALA A 176 -5.03 4.41 -11.34
CA ALA A 176 -5.01 3.36 -12.36
C ALA A 176 -5.72 3.77 -13.68
N SER A 177 -6.08 5.03 -13.84
CA SER A 177 -6.83 5.52 -15.01
C SER A 177 -5.90 5.87 -16.17
N THR A 178 -5.19 4.87 -16.71
CA THR A 178 -4.40 4.98 -17.94
C THR A 178 -4.86 3.89 -18.92
N VAL A 179 -4.64 4.13 -20.22
CA VAL A 179 -4.98 3.15 -21.26
C VAL A 179 -4.28 1.82 -21.01
N GLU A 180 -2.98 1.88 -20.72
CA GLU A 180 -2.15 0.70 -20.50
C GLU A 180 -2.58 -0.08 -19.25
N ALA A 181 -2.92 0.63 -18.15
CA ALA A 181 -3.36 -0.03 -16.93
C ALA A 181 -4.71 -0.74 -17.10
N GLN A 182 -5.66 -0.11 -17.82
CA GLN A 182 -6.98 -0.70 -18.08
C GLN A 182 -6.86 -1.93 -18.98
N GLU A 183 -6.05 -1.87 -20.03
CA GLU A 183 -5.80 -3.02 -20.91
C GLU A 183 -5.07 -4.15 -20.16
N SER A 184 -4.01 -3.83 -19.43
CA SER A 184 -3.24 -4.83 -18.69
C SER A 184 -4.07 -5.56 -17.64
N VAL A 185 -4.90 -4.84 -16.87
CA VAL A 185 -5.78 -5.45 -15.86
C VAL A 185 -6.77 -6.42 -16.51
N ALA A 186 -7.38 -6.07 -17.64
CA ALA A 186 -8.32 -6.95 -18.34
C ALA A 186 -7.64 -8.24 -18.83
N VAL A 187 -6.43 -8.11 -19.38
CA VAL A 187 -5.64 -9.26 -19.86
C VAL A 187 -5.19 -10.14 -18.68
N ASP A 188 -4.69 -9.55 -17.60
CA ASP A 188 -4.20 -10.28 -16.44
C ASP A 188 -5.32 -11.06 -15.75
N VAL A 189 -6.49 -10.44 -15.53
CA VAL A 189 -7.65 -11.11 -14.95
C VAL A 189 -8.14 -12.25 -15.85
N SER A 190 -8.18 -12.04 -17.18
CA SER A 190 -8.56 -13.08 -18.12
C SER A 190 -7.60 -14.28 -18.06
N ASN A 191 -6.31 -14.01 -18.03
CA ASN A 191 -5.28 -15.06 -17.92
C ASN A 191 -5.35 -15.81 -16.58
N ASP A 192 -5.61 -15.11 -15.47
CA ASP A 192 -5.77 -15.72 -14.15
C ASP A 192 -7.01 -16.63 -14.11
N ILE A 193 -8.13 -16.21 -14.70
CA ILE A 193 -9.35 -17.01 -14.83
C ILE A 193 -9.09 -18.27 -15.69
N ILE A 194 -8.46 -18.11 -16.85
CA ILE A 194 -8.11 -19.23 -17.73
C ILE A 194 -7.20 -20.23 -17.01
N LYS A 195 -6.21 -19.72 -16.28
CA LYS A 195 -5.29 -20.55 -15.52
C LYS A 195 -6.02 -21.33 -14.43
N PHE A 196 -6.94 -20.68 -13.72
CA PHE A 196 -7.76 -21.34 -12.70
C PHE A 196 -8.56 -22.50 -13.31
N PHE A 197 -9.25 -22.29 -14.41
CA PHE A 197 -10.03 -23.36 -15.07
C PHE A 197 -9.16 -24.49 -15.62
N LYS A 198 -7.95 -24.19 -16.10
CA LYS A 198 -7.05 -25.20 -16.66
C LYS A 198 -6.30 -26.01 -15.60
N THR A 199 -5.92 -25.39 -14.50
CA THR A 199 -4.97 -25.99 -13.54
C THR A 199 -5.48 -26.00 -12.09
N GLY A 200 -6.61 -25.37 -11.79
CA GLY A 200 -7.09 -25.15 -10.42
C GLY A 200 -6.23 -24.13 -9.62
N THR A 201 -5.22 -23.49 -10.26
CA THR A 201 -4.32 -22.58 -9.58
C THR A 201 -4.91 -21.19 -9.48
N VAL A 202 -5.04 -20.66 -8.26
CA VAL A 202 -5.45 -19.28 -7.98
C VAL A 202 -4.20 -18.41 -7.87
N THR A 203 -4.07 -17.39 -8.71
CA THR A 203 -2.84 -16.58 -8.78
C THR A 203 -2.93 -15.30 -7.94
N ASN A 204 -4.05 -14.57 -8.03
CA ASN A 204 -4.26 -13.29 -7.33
C ASN A 204 -5.61 -13.30 -6.62
N PRO A 205 -5.82 -14.12 -5.58
CA PRO A 205 -7.10 -14.21 -4.90
C PRO A 205 -7.41 -12.92 -4.13
N VAL A 206 -8.68 -12.49 -4.19
CA VAL A 206 -9.16 -11.34 -3.41
C VAL A 206 -9.48 -11.74 -1.96
N ASN A 207 -10.02 -12.94 -1.80
CA ASN A 207 -10.56 -13.45 -0.51
C ASN A 207 -9.87 -14.73 -0.02
N MET A 208 -8.72 -15.05 -0.57
CA MET A 208 -7.88 -16.16 -0.11
C MET A 208 -6.48 -15.66 0.21
N PRO A 209 -5.81 -16.23 1.24
CA PRO A 209 -4.41 -15.93 1.49
C PRO A 209 -3.55 -16.32 0.28
N SER A 210 -2.63 -15.47 -0.12
CA SER A 210 -1.70 -15.74 -1.22
C SER A 210 -0.25 -15.66 -0.75
N ILE A 211 0.60 -16.51 -1.31
CA ILE A 211 2.03 -16.49 -1.06
C ILE A 211 2.71 -15.81 -2.25
N PRO A 212 3.68 -14.90 -2.03
CA PRO A 212 4.47 -14.30 -3.09
C PRO A 212 5.09 -15.37 -3.99
N LYS A 213 5.10 -15.11 -5.33
CA LYS A 213 5.61 -16.09 -6.32
C LYS A 213 7.03 -16.55 -6.02
N GLU A 214 7.86 -15.66 -5.51
CA GLU A 214 9.26 -15.92 -5.17
C GLU A 214 9.40 -16.97 -4.07
N LYS A 215 8.41 -17.07 -3.17
CA LYS A 215 8.38 -18.00 -2.04
C LYS A 215 7.51 -19.24 -2.28
N LEU A 216 6.77 -19.26 -3.38
CA LEU A 216 5.82 -20.34 -3.66
C LEU A 216 6.51 -21.70 -3.75
N ALA A 217 7.65 -21.78 -4.44
CA ALA A 217 8.40 -23.04 -4.61
C ALA A 217 8.90 -23.61 -3.26
N GLU A 218 9.21 -22.75 -2.30
CA GLU A 218 9.69 -23.15 -0.96
C GLU A 218 8.53 -23.68 -0.10
N VAL A 219 7.33 -23.12 -0.28
CA VAL A 219 6.15 -23.43 0.56
C VAL A 219 5.25 -24.50 -0.08
N GLU A 220 5.30 -24.68 -1.39
CA GLU A 220 4.45 -25.62 -2.14
C GLU A 220 4.46 -27.06 -1.59
N PRO A 221 5.60 -27.65 -1.18
CA PRO A 221 5.62 -28.99 -0.58
C PRO A 221 4.78 -29.09 0.70
N PHE A 222 4.68 -28.01 1.46
CA PHE A 222 3.92 -27.98 2.72
C PHE A 222 2.41 -27.95 2.49
N PHE A 223 1.91 -27.52 1.32
CA PHE A 223 0.48 -27.58 1.00
C PHE A 223 -0.01 -29.01 0.94
N ALA A 224 0.71 -29.86 0.22
CA ALA A 224 0.37 -31.26 0.10
C ALA A 224 0.46 -31.99 1.46
N LEU A 225 1.46 -31.61 2.27
CA LEU A 225 1.60 -32.15 3.63
C LEU A 225 0.44 -31.72 4.51
N ALA A 226 0.07 -30.44 4.52
CA ALA A 226 -1.03 -29.90 5.32
C ALA A 226 -2.37 -30.59 4.96
N GLU A 227 -2.67 -30.75 3.67
CA GLU A 227 -3.86 -31.47 3.21
C GLU A 227 -3.88 -32.93 3.66
N LYS A 228 -2.73 -33.64 3.53
CA LYS A 228 -2.59 -35.01 4.00
C LYS A 228 -2.78 -35.15 5.51
N LEU A 229 -2.23 -34.23 6.29
CA LEU A 229 -2.40 -34.22 7.75
C LEU A 229 -3.87 -33.99 8.13
N GLY A 230 -4.58 -33.09 7.44
CA GLY A 230 -6.01 -32.90 7.61
C GLY A 230 -6.83 -34.17 7.34
N LYS A 231 -6.54 -34.83 6.20
CA LYS A 231 -7.16 -36.13 5.84
C LYS A 231 -6.85 -37.23 6.84
N PHE A 232 -5.63 -37.29 7.34
CA PHE A 232 -5.24 -38.27 8.36
C PHE A 232 -5.97 -38.02 9.68
N LEU A 233 -6.00 -36.76 10.13
CA LEU A 233 -6.64 -36.38 11.38
C LEU A 233 -8.10 -36.82 11.44
N ILE A 234 -8.88 -36.57 10.38
CA ILE A 234 -10.32 -36.97 10.39
C ILE A 234 -10.49 -38.49 10.37
N GLN A 235 -9.57 -39.26 9.77
CA GLN A 235 -9.65 -40.71 9.74
C GLN A 235 -9.37 -41.35 11.09
N VAL A 236 -8.52 -40.75 11.94
CA VAL A 236 -8.19 -41.25 13.26
C VAL A 236 -9.09 -40.65 14.37
N SER A 237 -9.82 -39.60 14.07
CA SER A 237 -10.71 -38.92 15.01
C SER A 237 -12.02 -39.72 15.16
N LYS A 238 -12.45 -39.92 16.39
CA LYS A 238 -13.75 -40.54 16.70
C LYS A 238 -14.76 -39.46 17.10
N GLY A 239 -15.83 -39.34 16.31
CA GLY A 239 -16.89 -38.37 16.56
C GLY A 239 -16.68 -37.02 15.98
N ALA A 240 -17.52 -36.01 16.30
CA ALA A 240 -17.45 -34.65 15.77
C ALA A 240 -16.27 -33.88 16.38
N ILE A 241 -15.47 -33.25 15.50
CA ILE A 241 -14.40 -32.34 15.93
C ILE A 241 -15.05 -31.04 16.39
N LYS A 242 -14.79 -30.66 17.64
CA LYS A 242 -15.29 -29.41 18.23
C LYS A 242 -14.29 -28.25 18.13
N GLU A 243 -13.01 -28.57 18.12
CA GLU A 243 -11.93 -27.61 18.12
C GLU A 243 -10.75 -28.17 17.33
N LEU A 244 -10.08 -27.33 16.57
CA LEU A 244 -8.88 -27.66 15.79
C LEU A 244 -7.79 -26.64 16.10
N ASN A 245 -6.69 -27.11 16.68
CA ASN A 245 -5.50 -26.32 16.93
C ASN A 245 -4.38 -26.74 15.97
N ILE A 246 -3.85 -25.81 15.19
CA ILE A 246 -2.76 -26.05 14.24
C ILE A 246 -1.56 -25.21 14.66
N SER A 247 -0.46 -25.87 14.97
CA SER A 247 0.80 -25.21 15.33
C SER A 247 1.83 -25.36 14.21
N TYR A 248 2.54 -24.30 13.92
CA TYR A 248 3.60 -24.25 12.92
C TYR A 248 4.93 -23.99 13.63
N ALA A 249 5.96 -24.77 13.29
CA ALA A 249 7.28 -24.68 13.88
C ALA A 249 8.37 -24.87 12.82
N GLY A 250 9.58 -24.35 13.06
CA GLY A 250 10.68 -24.35 12.12
C GLY A 250 10.54 -23.30 11.04
N GLU A 251 11.19 -23.50 9.90
CA GLU A 251 11.25 -22.51 8.80
C GLU A 251 9.86 -22.14 8.27
N VAL A 252 8.91 -23.06 8.26
CA VAL A 252 7.56 -22.84 7.78
C VAL A 252 6.82 -21.75 8.58
N ALA A 253 7.17 -21.56 9.85
CA ALA A 253 6.58 -20.53 10.70
C ALA A 253 6.98 -19.09 10.31
N ASN A 254 8.01 -18.94 9.48
CA ASN A 254 8.46 -17.64 8.96
C ASN A 254 7.67 -17.17 7.74
N TYR A 255 6.75 -18.00 7.21
CA TYR A 255 5.88 -17.68 6.09
C TYR A 255 4.46 -17.34 6.54
N ASP A 256 3.65 -16.80 5.62
CA ASP A 256 2.20 -16.72 5.86
C ASP A 256 1.61 -18.14 5.90
N VAL A 257 1.28 -18.58 7.09
CA VAL A 257 0.75 -19.94 7.33
C VAL A 257 -0.75 -20.09 7.03
N ARG A 258 -1.47 -18.99 6.73
CA ARG A 258 -2.91 -19.05 6.43
C ARG A 258 -3.26 -19.96 5.25
N PRO A 259 -2.49 -20.01 4.15
CA PRO A 259 -2.72 -20.97 3.08
C PRO A 259 -2.53 -22.42 3.51
N LEU A 260 -1.59 -22.69 4.42
CA LEU A 260 -1.37 -24.03 4.97
C LEU A 260 -2.54 -24.45 5.87
N THR A 261 -3.03 -23.52 6.71
CA THR A 261 -4.24 -23.72 7.51
C THR A 261 -5.42 -24.09 6.62
N ALA A 262 -5.63 -23.35 5.53
CA ALA A 262 -6.72 -23.63 4.59
C ALA A 262 -6.60 -25.03 3.94
N ASN A 263 -5.38 -25.46 3.59
CA ASN A 263 -5.15 -26.79 3.03
C ASN A 263 -5.37 -27.90 4.09
N ALA A 264 -4.97 -27.70 5.34
CA ALA A 264 -5.24 -28.63 6.42
C ALA A 264 -6.76 -28.81 6.65
N ILE A 265 -7.50 -27.69 6.68
CA ILE A 265 -8.98 -27.71 6.81
C ILE A 265 -9.61 -28.36 5.57
N LYS A 266 -9.15 -28.06 4.35
CA LYS A 266 -9.60 -28.72 3.12
C LYS A 266 -9.43 -30.23 3.21
N GLY A 267 -8.26 -30.70 3.68
CA GLY A 267 -8.01 -32.13 3.89
C GLY A 267 -8.97 -32.74 4.90
N LEU A 268 -9.22 -32.06 5.99
CA LEU A 268 -10.14 -32.50 7.05
C LEU A 268 -11.59 -32.62 6.55
N LEU A 269 -12.04 -31.68 5.70
CA LEU A 269 -13.41 -31.64 5.17
C LEU A 269 -13.61 -32.56 3.95
N SER A 270 -12.53 -32.92 3.23
CA SER A 270 -12.62 -33.70 1.97
C SER A 270 -13.09 -35.14 2.16
N THR A 271 -13.03 -35.68 3.35
CA THR A 271 -13.45 -37.07 3.68
C THR A 271 -14.92 -37.19 4.10
N ASN A 272 -15.62 -36.08 4.29
CA ASN A 272 -17.04 -36.08 4.67
C ASN A 272 -18.04 -36.15 3.50
N HIS A 273 -17.58 -36.29 2.25
CA HIS A 273 -18.45 -36.40 1.07
C HIS A 273 -18.39 -37.76 0.39
N GLY A 274 -18.02 -38.77 1.09
CA GLY A 274 -17.96 -40.15 0.60
C GLY A 274 -18.81 -41.12 1.41
N THR A 275 -20.10 -41.02 1.32
CA THR A 275 -21.14 -42.09 1.28
C THR A 275 -22.50 -41.47 1.33
#